data_996ac86eac5a881135f8ecc3f6ed8d70
#
_entry.id   996ac86eac5a881135f8ecc3f6ed8d70
#
_cell.length_a   1.000
_cell.length_b   1.000
_cell.length_c   1.000
_cell.angle_alpha   90.00
_cell.angle_beta   90.00
_cell.angle_gamma   90.00
#
_symmetry.space_group_name_H-M   'P 1'
#
loop_
_entity.id
_entity.type
_entity.pdbx_description
1 polymer ?
#
loop_
_entity_poly.entity_id
_entity_poly.type
_entity_poly.pdbx_seq_one_letter_code
_entity_poly.pdbx_strand_id
1 'polypeptide(L)'
;MAAFRKAVELGAGFIETDLQLSRDARLVALHDDTLERTTNGRGPVSSKTLEQLRRLDAGSWFKASDKEAAPPFAGERIPMLEEVLAFGREHEIGLLLEVKATGPSGTEHAVIGALRACGEIARSVVLSFTPGVLKRIRQLEPLIMTGLLYSDHLPSAIVTAVEAGARQLLPRADRVTRELVTEAHAHDLKVVAWTANAPGEMQMLIAAGIDGIITNYPDHLIELLRTPQR
;
A
#
# COMPACT_ATOMS: atom_id res chain seq x y z
N MET A 1 11.40 4.96 -5.72
CA MET A 1 10.62 5.65 -6.79
C MET A 1 10.60 4.88 -8.12
N ALA A 2 11.61 4.09 -8.47
CA ALA A 2 11.64 3.34 -9.74
C ALA A 2 10.43 2.41 -9.94
N ALA A 3 10.02 1.66 -8.90
CA ALA A 3 8.84 0.79 -8.95
C ALA A 3 7.54 1.59 -9.24
N PHE A 4 7.39 2.77 -8.65
CA PHE A 4 6.21 3.62 -8.85
C PHE A 4 6.15 4.15 -10.29
N ARG A 5 7.28 4.62 -10.83
CA ARG A 5 7.38 5.01 -12.25
C ARG A 5 6.95 3.85 -13.16
N LYS A 6 7.47 2.64 -12.87
CA LYS A 6 7.15 1.47 -13.67
C LYS A 6 5.67 1.08 -13.57
N ALA A 7 5.06 1.17 -12.39
CA ALA A 7 3.64 0.89 -12.21
C ALA A 7 2.76 1.85 -13.03
N VAL A 8 3.09 3.15 -13.05
CA VAL A 8 2.39 4.15 -13.89
C VAL A 8 2.55 3.85 -15.38
N GLU A 9 3.79 3.56 -15.84
CA GLU A 9 4.05 3.17 -17.24
C GLU A 9 3.23 1.96 -17.68
N LEU A 10 3.00 1.01 -16.77
CA LEU A 10 2.21 -0.20 -17.01
C LEU A 10 0.69 0.02 -16.86
N GLY A 11 0.24 1.23 -16.47
CA GLY A 11 -1.17 1.60 -16.42
C GLY A 11 -1.86 1.29 -15.08
N ALA A 12 -1.12 1.13 -13.98
CA ALA A 12 -1.72 1.00 -12.67
C ALA A 12 -2.54 2.25 -12.30
N GLY A 13 -3.74 2.07 -11.73
CA GLY A 13 -4.59 3.16 -11.26
C GLY A 13 -4.25 3.63 -9.84
N PHE A 14 -3.56 2.80 -9.07
CA PHE A 14 -3.14 3.07 -7.70
C PHE A 14 -1.72 2.56 -7.45
N ILE A 15 -1.03 3.21 -6.53
CA ILE A 15 0.21 2.74 -5.93
C ILE A 15 -0.08 2.39 -4.47
N GLU A 16 0.36 1.21 -4.04
CA GLU A 16 0.34 0.80 -2.65
C GLU A 16 1.76 0.87 -2.08
N THR A 17 1.88 1.34 -0.83
CA THR A 17 3.15 1.37 -0.11
C THR A 17 2.96 1.45 1.40
N ASP A 18 3.92 0.86 2.12
CA ASP A 18 3.98 0.89 3.58
C ASP A 18 4.73 2.12 4.07
N LEU A 19 4.26 2.69 5.18
CA LEU A 19 4.86 3.84 5.82
C LEU A 19 5.57 3.47 7.11
N GLN A 20 6.81 3.95 7.24
CA GLN A 20 7.62 3.85 8.44
C GLN A 20 7.96 5.24 8.95
N LEU A 21 8.04 5.38 10.28
CA LEU A 21 8.44 6.64 10.92
C LEU A 21 9.91 6.59 11.32
N SER A 22 10.70 7.57 10.88
CA SER A 22 12.09 7.75 11.29
C SER A 22 12.20 8.24 12.74
N ARG A 23 13.41 8.20 13.33
CA ARG A 23 13.67 8.69 14.68
C ARG A 23 13.31 10.17 14.89
N ASP A 24 13.44 10.98 13.87
CA ASP A 24 13.10 12.41 13.84
C ASP A 24 11.71 12.68 13.29
N ALA A 25 10.80 11.68 13.41
CA ALA A 25 9.38 11.76 13.09
C ALA A 25 9.09 12.15 11.61
N ARG A 26 9.89 11.66 10.67
CA ARG A 26 9.65 11.82 9.23
C ARG A 26 9.19 10.49 8.63
N LEU A 27 8.19 10.55 7.77
CA LEU A 27 7.62 9.37 7.11
C LEU A 27 8.41 8.99 5.86
N VAL A 28 8.70 7.70 5.73
CA VAL A 28 9.35 7.10 4.56
C VAL A 28 8.56 5.89 4.06
N ALA A 29 8.64 5.64 2.75
CA ALA A 29 8.03 4.46 2.14
C ALA A 29 9.01 3.29 2.21
N LEU A 30 8.74 2.33 3.10
CA LEU A 30 9.51 1.11 3.29
C LEU A 30 8.64 0.03 3.94
N HIS A 31 8.68 -1.19 3.39
CA HIS A 31 7.84 -2.29 3.89
C HIS A 31 8.29 -2.79 5.26
N ASP A 32 9.58 -3.13 5.42
CA ASP A 32 10.09 -3.78 6.61
C ASP A 32 10.36 -2.78 7.74
N ASP A 33 10.21 -3.22 8.98
CA ASP A 33 10.57 -2.43 10.17
C ASP A 33 12.09 -2.24 10.27
N THR A 34 12.87 -3.04 9.54
CA THR A 34 14.34 -3.04 9.53
C THR A 34 14.90 -2.84 8.11
N LEU A 35 16.17 -2.46 8.03
CA LEU A 35 16.82 -1.99 6.79
C LEU A 35 17.47 -3.08 5.95
N GLU A 36 17.70 -4.28 6.52
CA GLU A 36 18.62 -5.29 6.00
C GLU A 36 18.21 -5.88 4.64
N ARG A 37 16.90 -6.13 4.42
CA ARG A 37 16.44 -6.86 3.24
C ARG A 37 16.49 -6.04 1.96
N THR A 38 16.15 -4.75 2.06
CA THR A 38 15.91 -3.90 0.88
C THR A 38 16.82 -2.69 0.82
N THR A 39 17.85 -2.62 1.69
CA THR A 39 18.84 -1.55 1.68
C THR A 39 20.24 -2.08 2.01
N ASN A 40 21.25 -1.24 1.87
CA ASN A 40 22.59 -1.50 2.38
C ASN A 40 22.77 -1.09 3.87
N GLY A 41 21.69 -0.69 4.54
CA GLY A 41 21.66 -0.32 5.96
C GLY A 41 21.41 -1.50 6.89
N ARG A 42 21.42 -1.21 8.21
CA ARG A 42 21.15 -2.19 9.27
C ARG A 42 20.38 -1.58 10.43
N GLY A 43 19.56 -2.41 11.06
CA GLY A 43 18.77 -2.11 12.26
C GLY A 43 17.43 -1.47 11.96
N PRO A 44 16.66 -1.12 13.00
CA PRO A 44 15.31 -0.58 12.86
C PRO A 44 15.29 0.76 12.14
N VAL A 45 14.32 0.98 11.26
CA VAL A 45 14.05 2.26 10.59
C VAL A 45 13.87 3.37 11.61
N SER A 46 13.08 3.11 12.66
CA SER A 46 12.79 4.04 13.75
C SER A 46 14.02 4.48 14.58
N SER A 47 15.16 3.80 14.44
CA SER A 47 16.42 4.20 15.10
C SER A 47 17.25 5.21 14.30
N LYS A 48 16.89 5.48 13.05
CA LYS A 48 17.63 6.36 12.14
C LYS A 48 16.89 7.64 11.87
N THR A 49 17.64 8.75 11.71
CA THR A 49 17.07 10.00 11.19
C THR A 49 16.77 9.90 9.71
N LEU A 50 15.91 10.77 9.20
CA LEU A 50 15.64 10.87 7.76
C LEU A 50 16.94 11.04 6.96
N GLU A 51 17.84 11.90 7.42
CA GLU A 51 19.13 12.11 6.75
C GLU A 51 19.94 10.81 6.63
N GLN A 52 19.98 10.01 7.69
CA GLN A 52 20.66 8.69 7.69
C GLN A 52 19.98 7.71 6.74
N LEU A 53 18.64 7.65 6.73
CA LEU A 53 17.86 6.80 5.82
C LEU A 53 18.09 7.18 4.35
N ARG A 54 18.13 8.47 4.05
CA ARG A 54 18.32 8.99 2.67
C ARG A 54 19.72 8.77 2.09
N ARG A 55 20.71 8.42 2.92
CA ARG A 55 22.05 8.05 2.46
C ARG A 55 22.15 6.59 2.04
N LEU A 56 21.15 5.76 2.37
CA LEU A 56 21.16 4.34 2.04
C LEU A 56 20.79 4.12 0.57
N ASP A 57 21.38 3.08 0.01
CA ASP A 57 20.98 2.52 -1.27
C ASP A 57 19.85 1.52 -1.05
N ALA A 58 18.69 1.80 -1.60
CA ALA A 58 17.50 0.96 -1.54
C ALA A 58 17.18 0.28 -2.89
N GLY A 59 18.11 0.27 -3.82
CA GLY A 59 17.92 -0.30 -5.15
C GLY A 59 18.86 -1.44 -5.50
N SER A 60 20.08 -1.46 -4.96
CA SER A 60 21.10 -2.47 -5.31
C SER A 60 20.76 -3.91 -4.89
N TRP A 61 19.82 -4.10 -3.96
CA TRP A 61 19.34 -5.42 -3.55
C TRP A 61 18.48 -6.09 -4.63
N PHE A 62 17.83 -5.30 -5.48
CA PHE A 62 16.92 -5.80 -6.51
C PHE A 62 17.71 -6.27 -7.73
N LYS A 63 17.47 -7.52 -8.12
CA LYS A 63 17.99 -8.12 -9.33
C LYS A 63 16.82 -8.60 -10.17
N ALA A 64 16.69 -8.07 -11.38
CA ALA A 64 15.67 -8.53 -12.32
C ALA A 64 16.04 -9.92 -12.88
N SER A 65 17.33 -10.25 -12.97
CA SER A 65 17.84 -11.60 -13.27
C SER A 65 19.23 -11.80 -12.70
N ASP A 66 19.61 -13.07 -12.46
CA ASP A 66 20.97 -13.43 -12.02
C ASP A 66 22.08 -13.18 -13.09
N LYS A 67 21.67 -12.81 -14.31
CA LYS A 67 22.56 -12.56 -15.45
C LYS A 67 22.95 -11.08 -15.59
N GLU A 68 22.39 -10.19 -14.77
CA GLU A 68 22.71 -8.76 -14.83
C GLU A 68 24.07 -8.47 -14.23
N ALA A 69 24.92 -7.77 -14.99
CA ALA A 69 26.27 -7.42 -14.60
C ALA A 69 26.33 -6.39 -13.45
N ALA A 70 25.28 -5.57 -13.30
CA ALA A 70 25.12 -4.61 -12.22
C ALA A 70 23.65 -4.47 -11.82
N PRO A 71 23.33 -4.13 -10.55
CA PRO A 71 21.96 -3.87 -10.12
C PRO A 71 21.38 -2.67 -10.90
N PRO A 72 20.25 -2.84 -11.62
CA PRO A 72 19.70 -1.80 -12.50
C PRO A 72 19.20 -0.56 -11.76
N PHE A 73 18.98 -0.68 -10.45
CA PHE A 73 18.44 0.37 -9.59
C PHE A 73 19.41 0.82 -8.49
N ALA A 74 20.72 0.56 -8.66
CA ALA A 74 21.72 1.01 -7.71
C ALA A 74 21.66 2.54 -7.52
N GLY A 75 21.72 2.99 -6.26
CA GLY A 75 21.62 4.40 -5.90
C GLY A 75 20.19 4.94 -5.72
N GLU A 76 19.14 4.14 -5.97
CA GLU A 76 17.77 4.52 -5.56
C GLU A 76 17.72 4.71 -4.04
N ARG A 77 17.06 5.78 -3.61
CA ARG A 77 16.95 6.14 -2.18
C ARG A 77 15.62 5.72 -1.64
N ILE A 78 15.53 5.51 -0.31
CA ILE A 78 14.26 5.33 0.39
C ILE A 78 13.41 6.60 0.17
N PRO A 79 12.20 6.52 -0.42
CA PRO A 79 11.37 7.69 -0.67
C PRO A 79 10.79 8.28 0.62
N MET A 80 10.69 9.59 0.70
CA MET A 80 9.87 10.26 1.72
C MET A 80 8.40 10.21 1.30
N LEU A 81 7.48 10.25 2.28
CA LEU A 81 6.05 10.31 1.97
C LEU A 81 5.72 11.51 1.08
N GLU A 82 6.31 12.66 1.33
CA GLU A 82 6.07 13.87 0.53
C GLU A 82 6.48 13.70 -0.94
N GLU A 83 7.53 12.92 -1.22
CA GLU A 83 7.94 12.57 -2.60
C GLU A 83 6.91 11.63 -3.25
N VAL A 84 6.35 10.68 -2.49
CA VAL A 84 5.29 9.77 -2.98
C VAL A 84 4.01 10.55 -3.26
N LEU A 85 3.61 11.47 -2.38
CA LEU A 85 2.43 12.32 -2.56
C LEU A 85 2.57 13.24 -3.78
N ALA A 86 3.75 13.87 -3.95
CA ALA A 86 4.03 14.70 -5.11
C ALA A 86 3.98 13.90 -6.41
N PHE A 87 4.52 12.68 -6.41
CA PHE A 87 4.47 11.75 -7.54
C PHE A 87 3.03 11.34 -7.87
N GLY A 88 2.23 11.00 -6.84
CA GLY A 88 0.82 10.65 -7.02
C GLY A 88 0.03 11.77 -7.68
N ARG A 89 0.28 13.02 -7.28
CA ARG A 89 -0.35 14.20 -7.85
C ARG A 89 0.09 14.47 -9.29
N GLU A 90 1.39 14.38 -9.57
CA GLU A 90 1.96 14.61 -10.90
C GLU A 90 1.41 13.65 -11.95
N HIS A 91 1.22 12.39 -11.55
CA HIS A 91 0.73 11.33 -12.44
C HIS A 91 -0.77 11.04 -12.31
N GLU A 92 -1.50 11.83 -11.52
CA GLU A 92 -2.94 11.66 -11.26
C GLU A 92 -3.33 10.25 -10.77
N ILE A 93 -2.41 9.56 -10.07
CA ILE A 93 -2.59 8.20 -9.55
C ILE A 93 -3.02 8.22 -8.09
N GLY A 94 -3.93 7.31 -7.70
CA GLY A 94 -4.36 7.14 -6.31
C GLY A 94 -3.28 6.46 -5.44
N LEU A 95 -3.35 6.68 -4.14
CA LEU A 95 -2.39 6.13 -3.18
C LEU A 95 -3.08 5.29 -2.10
N LEU A 96 -2.58 4.07 -1.89
CA LEU A 96 -2.92 3.18 -0.78
C LEU A 96 -1.73 3.19 0.19
N LEU A 97 -1.91 3.72 1.39
CA LEU A 97 -0.85 3.99 2.35
C LEU A 97 -1.04 3.12 3.60
N GLU A 98 -0.24 2.06 3.75
CA GLU A 98 -0.33 1.21 4.93
C GLU A 98 0.35 1.85 6.14
N VAL A 99 -0.39 1.96 7.24
CA VAL A 99 0.10 2.35 8.57
C VAL A 99 0.13 1.13 9.47
N LYS A 100 1.32 0.72 9.90
CA LYS A 100 1.52 -0.45 10.76
C LYS A 100 1.27 -0.13 12.22
N ALA A 101 0.66 -1.07 12.96
CA ALA A 101 0.38 -0.92 14.38
C ALA A 101 1.64 -0.84 15.25
N THR A 102 2.72 -1.47 14.77
CA THR A 102 4.03 -1.52 15.44
C THR A 102 4.83 -0.23 15.30
N GLY A 103 4.32 0.74 14.52
CA GLY A 103 4.96 2.03 14.34
C GLY A 103 5.06 2.84 15.65
N PRO A 104 6.03 3.76 15.74
CA PRO A 104 6.16 4.67 16.88
C PRO A 104 4.85 5.46 17.10
N SER A 105 4.60 5.85 18.35
CA SER A 105 3.46 6.71 18.69
C SER A 105 3.52 8.01 17.89
N GLY A 106 2.37 8.44 17.35
CA GLY A 106 2.28 9.66 16.54
C GLY A 106 2.33 9.44 15.03
N THR A 107 2.51 8.20 14.55
CA THR A 107 2.52 7.89 13.12
C THR A 107 1.24 8.38 12.43
N GLU A 108 0.07 8.16 13.04
CA GLU A 108 -1.22 8.59 12.50
C GLU A 108 -1.31 10.13 12.34
N HIS A 109 -0.79 10.89 13.33
CA HIS A 109 -0.74 12.35 13.25
C HIS A 109 0.22 12.81 12.14
N ALA A 110 1.38 12.16 12.00
CA ALA A 110 2.34 12.48 10.97
C ALA A 110 1.76 12.24 9.57
N VAL A 111 1.07 11.10 9.37
CA VAL A 111 0.42 10.77 8.08
C VAL A 111 -0.64 11.81 7.73
N ILE A 112 -1.59 12.09 8.63
CA ILE A 112 -2.64 13.06 8.37
C ILE A 112 -2.08 14.47 8.18
N GLY A 113 -1.05 14.84 8.95
CA GLY A 113 -0.34 16.12 8.80
C GLY A 113 0.28 16.28 7.41
N ALA A 114 0.97 15.25 6.91
CA ALA A 114 1.57 15.26 5.58
C ALA A 114 0.51 15.31 4.46
N LEU A 115 -0.54 14.50 4.57
CA LEU A 115 -1.65 14.48 3.59
C LEU A 115 -2.35 15.83 3.50
N ARG A 116 -2.62 16.49 4.63
CA ARG A 116 -3.21 17.84 4.67
C ARG A 116 -2.29 18.89 4.05
N ALA A 117 -1.01 18.88 4.45
CA ALA A 117 -0.03 19.82 3.94
C ALA A 117 0.16 19.74 2.41
N CYS A 118 0.03 18.53 1.85
CA CYS A 118 0.14 18.30 0.42
C CYS A 118 -1.21 18.41 -0.34
N GLY A 119 -2.35 18.51 0.36
CA GLY A 119 -3.69 18.54 -0.26
C GLY A 119 -4.13 17.19 -0.86
N GLU A 120 -3.62 16.06 -0.33
CA GLU A 120 -3.78 14.72 -0.91
C GLU A 120 -4.78 13.82 -0.15
N ILE A 121 -5.61 14.39 0.73
CA ILE A 121 -6.63 13.64 1.49
C ILE A 121 -7.59 12.88 0.54
N ALA A 122 -8.10 13.54 -0.49
CA ALA A 122 -9.11 12.95 -1.38
C ALA A 122 -8.57 11.86 -2.32
N ARG A 123 -7.26 11.83 -2.57
CA ARG A 123 -6.62 10.82 -3.45
C ARG A 123 -6.00 9.67 -2.71
N SER A 124 -5.95 9.73 -1.36
CA SER A 124 -5.29 8.74 -0.54
C SER A 124 -6.29 7.89 0.22
N VAL A 125 -5.95 6.62 0.37
CA VAL A 125 -6.62 5.69 1.28
C VAL A 125 -5.60 5.22 2.29
N VAL A 126 -5.89 5.35 3.58
CA VAL A 126 -5.03 4.80 4.63
C VAL A 126 -5.46 3.39 4.98
N LEU A 127 -4.53 2.47 4.90
CA LEU A 127 -4.73 1.05 5.16
C LEU A 127 -4.11 0.66 6.50
N SER A 128 -4.68 -0.31 7.19
CA SER A 128 -4.06 -0.96 8.34
C SER A 128 -4.68 -2.32 8.65
N PHE A 129 -3.87 -3.24 9.19
CA PHE A 129 -4.35 -4.49 9.81
C PHE A 129 -5.01 -4.25 11.16
N THR A 130 -4.86 -3.07 11.75
CA THR A 130 -5.33 -2.76 13.10
C THR A 130 -6.52 -1.80 13.06
N PRO A 131 -7.74 -2.26 13.42
CA PRO A 131 -8.94 -1.42 13.41
C PRO A 131 -8.79 -0.16 14.26
N GLY A 132 -8.04 -0.23 15.38
CA GLY A 132 -7.78 0.92 16.24
C GLY A 132 -7.00 2.05 15.57
N VAL A 133 -6.05 1.71 14.65
CA VAL A 133 -5.34 2.69 13.82
C VAL A 133 -6.32 3.41 12.91
N LEU A 134 -7.21 2.67 12.22
CA LEU A 134 -8.20 3.24 11.31
C LEU A 134 -9.18 4.16 12.06
N LYS A 135 -9.63 3.77 13.26
CA LYS A 135 -10.48 4.63 14.11
C LYS A 135 -9.78 5.95 14.46
N ARG A 136 -8.50 5.91 14.86
CA ARG A 136 -7.72 7.13 15.17
C ARG A 136 -7.52 8.01 13.92
N ILE A 137 -7.18 7.41 12.78
CA ILE A 137 -7.06 8.12 11.49
C ILE A 137 -8.36 8.85 11.15
N ARG A 138 -9.51 8.17 11.27
CA ARG A 138 -10.83 8.76 11.01
C ARG A 138 -11.22 9.86 12.00
N GLN A 139 -10.77 9.75 13.26
CA GLN A 139 -10.96 10.82 14.26
C GLN A 139 -10.14 12.07 13.92
N LEU A 140 -8.90 11.88 13.43
CA LEU A 140 -8.03 12.97 13.01
C LEU A 140 -8.52 13.63 11.71
N GLU A 141 -8.99 12.83 10.74
CA GLU A 141 -9.45 13.30 9.44
C GLU A 141 -10.71 12.54 8.99
N PRO A 142 -11.92 13.08 9.26
CA PRO A 142 -13.17 12.41 8.90
C PRO A 142 -13.39 12.20 7.40
N LEU A 143 -12.73 12.93 6.53
CA LEU A 143 -12.89 12.83 5.08
C LEU A 143 -11.95 11.80 4.44
N ILE A 144 -10.92 11.32 5.16
CA ILE A 144 -10.00 10.32 4.60
C ILE A 144 -10.68 8.98 4.40
N MET A 145 -10.45 8.35 3.27
CA MET A 145 -10.84 6.96 3.07
C MET A 145 -9.89 6.04 3.83
N THR A 146 -10.45 4.99 4.44
CA THR A 146 -9.67 3.98 5.16
C THR A 146 -10.06 2.59 4.71
N GLY A 147 -9.11 1.64 4.79
CA GLY A 147 -9.29 0.25 4.43
C GLY A 147 -8.72 -0.71 5.47
N LEU A 148 -9.48 -1.75 5.81
CA LEU A 148 -9.08 -2.80 6.74
C LEU A 148 -8.37 -3.93 5.99
N LEU A 149 -7.08 -4.11 6.25
CA LEU A 149 -6.30 -5.26 5.80
C LEU A 149 -6.52 -6.47 6.72
N TYR A 150 -6.60 -7.68 6.15
CA TYR A 150 -6.56 -8.91 6.95
C TYR A 150 -6.00 -10.10 6.14
N SER A 151 -5.25 -10.98 6.81
CA SER A 151 -4.60 -12.16 6.22
C SER A 151 -5.25 -13.46 6.60
N ASP A 152 -5.74 -13.56 7.83
CA ASP A 152 -6.33 -14.77 8.39
C ASP A 152 -7.85 -14.72 8.38
N HIS A 153 -8.48 -15.87 8.71
CA HIS A 153 -9.93 -15.89 8.85
C HIS A 153 -10.35 -14.95 9.98
N LEU A 154 -10.98 -13.83 9.60
CA LEU A 154 -11.57 -12.88 10.52
C LEU A 154 -13.09 -13.05 10.45
N PRO A 155 -13.73 -13.82 11.37
CA PRO A 155 -15.15 -14.22 11.27
C PRO A 155 -16.11 -13.05 11.13
N SER A 156 -15.68 -11.84 11.48
CA SER A 156 -16.47 -10.60 11.44
C SER A 156 -15.72 -9.48 10.71
N ALA A 157 -14.95 -9.79 9.65
CA ALA A 157 -14.15 -8.82 8.92
C ALA A 157 -14.99 -7.61 8.46
N ILE A 158 -16.16 -7.86 7.91
CA ILE A 158 -17.08 -6.81 7.44
C ILE A 158 -17.56 -5.95 8.61
N VAL A 159 -18.03 -6.57 9.70
CA VAL A 159 -18.46 -5.84 10.91
C VAL A 159 -17.30 -5.01 11.48
N THR A 160 -16.11 -5.62 11.58
CA THR A 160 -14.91 -4.93 12.07
C THR A 160 -14.54 -3.73 11.20
N ALA A 161 -14.62 -3.86 9.87
CA ALA A 161 -14.37 -2.76 8.93
C ALA A 161 -15.38 -1.63 9.11
N VAL A 162 -16.68 -1.96 9.18
CA VAL A 162 -17.77 -0.99 9.40
C VAL A 162 -17.57 -0.26 10.73
N GLU A 163 -17.32 -0.97 11.82
CA GLU A 163 -17.10 -0.39 13.15
C GLU A 163 -15.82 0.47 13.23
N ALA A 164 -14.82 0.16 12.40
CA ALA A 164 -13.63 0.99 12.26
C ALA A 164 -13.86 2.23 11.38
N GLY A 165 -15.02 2.35 10.74
CA GLY A 165 -15.33 3.41 9.79
C GLY A 165 -14.60 3.26 8.44
N ALA A 166 -14.12 2.06 8.12
CA ALA A 166 -13.48 1.79 6.84
C ALA A 166 -14.50 1.83 5.69
N ARG A 167 -14.00 2.13 4.50
CA ARG A 167 -14.73 2.09 3.23
C ARG A 167 -14.21 1.02 2.29
N GLN A 168 -13.09 0.40 2.66
CA GLN A 168 -12.51 -0.70 1.92
C GLN A 168 -12.21 -1.88 2.84
N LEU A 169 -12.42 -3.08 2.33
CA LEU A 169 -12.03 -4.34 2.94
C LEU A 169 -10.93 -4.95 2.08
N LEU A 170 -9.77 -5.23 2.67
CA LEU A 170 -8.60 -5.71 1.94
C LEU A 170 -8.19 -7.11 2.41
N PRO A 171 -8.86 -8.16 1.92
CA PRO A 171 -8.50 -9.56 2.18
C PRO A 171 -7.21 -9.96 1.47
N ARG A 172 -6.46 -10.89 2.08
CA ARG A 172 -5.50 -11.69 1.32
C ARG A 172 -6.24 -12.44 0.19
N ALA A 173 -5.65 -12.54 -0.98
CA ALA A 173 -6.30 -13.02 -2.21
C ALA A 173 -6.98 -14.40 -2.05
N ASP A 174 -6.36 -15.32 -1.30
CA ASP A 174 -6.89 -16.66 -1.02
C ASP A 174 -8.11 -16.68 -0.06
N ARG A 175 -8.50 -15.54 0.48
CA ARG A 175 -9.68 -15.35 1.35
C ARG A 175 -10.89 -14.79 0.64
N VAL A 176 -10.73 -14.40 -0.61
CA VAL A 176 -11.82 -13.82 -1.40
C VAL A 176 -12.77 -14.92 -1.89
N THR A 177 -14.04 -14.76 -1.61
CA THR A 177 -15.13 -15.54 -2.21
C THR A 177 -16.18 -14.58 -2.78
N ARG A 178 -17.03 -15.06 -3.67
CA ARG A 178 -18.13 -14.28 -4.22
C ARG A 178 -19.11 -13.83 -3.11
N GLU A 179 -19.33 -14.69 -2.13
CA GLU A 179 -20.21 -14.40 -0.97
C GLU A 179 -19.63 -13.26 -0.14
N LEU A 180 -18.32 -13.28 0.16
CA LEU A 180 -17.63 -12.20 0.87
C LEU A 180 -17.79 -10.86 0.12
N VAL A 181 -17.57 -10.86 -1.19
CA VAL A 181 -17.67 -9.64 -2.02
C VAL A 181 -19.11 -9.11 -2.00
N THR A 182 -20.10 -9.99 -2.19
CA THR A 182 -21.53 -9.62 -2.17
C THR A 182 -21.93 -9.02 -0.83
N GLU A 183 -21.51 -9.66 0.27
CA GLU A 183 -21.82 -9.18 1.62
C GLU A 183 -21.10 -7.85 1.93
N ALA A 184 -19.85 -7.70 1.54
CA ALA A 184 -19.10 -6.44 1.69
C ALA A 184 -19.77 -5.28 0.93
N HIS A 185 -20.18 -5.52 -0.31
CA HIS A 185 -20.92 -4.53 -1.11
C HIS A 185 -22.28 -4.16 -0.49
N ALA A 186 -22.98 -5.10 0.14
CA ALA A 186 -24.22 -4.81 0.86
C ALA A 186 -24.01 -3.89 2.08
N HIS A 187 -22.76 -3.75 2.55
CA HIS A 187 -22.34 -2.83 3.61
C HIS A 187 -21.57 -1.61 3.10
N ASP A 188 -21.69 -1.26 1.82
CA ASP A 188 -20.99 -0.13 1.17
C ASP A 188 -19.45 -0.21 1.30
N LEU A 189 -18.86 -1.41 1.39
CA LEU A 189 -17.43 -1.66 1.42
C LEU A 189 -16.95 -2.07 0.02
N LYS A 190 -15.92 -1.40 -0.49
CA LYS A 190 -15.16 -1.87 -1.65
C LYS A 190 -14.22 -3.01 -1.24
N VAL A 191 -14.04 -4.00 -2.10
CA VAL A 191 -13.14 -5.14 -1.85
C VAL A 191 -11.92 -5.06 -2.75
N VAL A 192 -10.73 -4.97 -2.13
CA VAL A 192 -9.43 -4.90 -2.84
C VAL A 192 -8.54 -6.03 -2.32
N ALA A 193 -8.25 -7.03 -3.14
CA ALA A 193 -7.45 -8.19 -2.71
C ALA A 193 -5.95 -7.94 -2.81
N TRP A 194 -5.17 -8.54 -1.90
CA TRP A 194 -3.71 -8.50 -1.88
C TRP A 194 -3.11 -9.88 -1.55
N THR A 195 -1.95 -10.27 -1.99
CA THR A 195 -1.29 -9.84 -3.21
C THR A 195 -1.48 -10.94 -4.23
N ALA A 196 -2.15 -10.67 -5.33
CA ALA A 196 -2.38 -11.63 -6.40
C ALA A 196 -1.41 -11.36 -7.57
N ASN A 197 -0.58 -12.33 -7.90
CA ASN A 197 0.47 -12.19 -8.92
C ASN A 197 0.27 -13.11 -10.11
N ALA A 198 -0.41 -14.25 -9.94
CA ALA A 198 -0.65 -15.19 -11.01
C ALA A 198 -1.91 -14.81 -11.83
N PRO A 199 -1.85 -14.83 -13.17
CA PRO A 199 -3.02 -14.49 -14.01
C PRO A 199 -4.28 -15.30 -13.69
N GLY A 200 -4.14 -16.59 -13.36
CA GLY A 200 -5.29 -17.43 -12.98
C GLY A 200 -5.94 -17.00 -11.67
N GLU A 201 -5.15 -16.56 -10.68
CA GLU A 201 -5.66 -16.01 -9.43
C GLU A 201 -6.38 -14.69 -9.67
N MET A 202 -5.81 -13.81 -10.49
CA MET A 202 -6.45 -12.55 -10.89
C MET A 202 -7.81 -12.78 -11.58
N GLN A 203 -7.88 -13.78 -12.48
CA GLN A 203 -9.13 -14.14 -13.15
C GLN A 203 -10.21 -14.60 -12.17
N MET A 204 -9.85 -15.45 -11.19
CA MET A 204 -10.80 -15.88 -10.14
C MET A 204 -11.31 -14.70 -9.32
N LEU A 205 -10.44 -13.78 -8.95
CA LEU A 205 -10.80 -12.57 -8.20
C LEU A 205 -11.74 -11.66 -9.00
N ILE A 206 -11.43 -11.42 -10.29
CA ILE A 206 -12.30 -10.65 -11.19
C ILE A 206 -13.69 -11.33 -11.30
N ALA A 207 -13.73 -12.66 -11.48
CA ALA A 207 -14.98 -13.41 -11.54
C ALA A 207 -15.77 -13.39 -10.22
N ALA A 208 -15.11 -13.21 -9.08
CA ALA A 208 -15.77 -13.01 -7.80
C ALA A 208 -16.41 -11.61 -7.66
N GLY A 209 -16.05 -10.65 -8.52
CA GLY A 209 -16.64 -9.31 -8.58
C GLY A 209 -15.94 -8.27 -7.69
N ILE A 210 -14.64 -8.44 -7.42
CA ILE A 210 -13.89 -7.48 -6.58
C ILE A 210 -13.69 -6.13 -7.27
N ASP A 211 -13.38 -5.09 -6.49
CA ASP A 211 -13.21 -3.72 -6.97
C ASP A 211 -11.76 -3.40 -7.36
N GLY A 212 -10.78 -4.17 -6.83
CA GLY A 212 -9.38 -3.96 -7.15
C GLY A 212 -8.47 -5.10 -6.73
N ILE A 213 -7.27 -5.12 -7.29
CA ILE A 213 -6.21 -6.08 -6.98
C ILE A 213 -4.90 -5.34 -6.75
N ILE A 214 -4.25 -5.59 -5.61
CA ILE A 214 -2.86 -5.22 -5.35
C ILE A 214 -1.97 -6.34 -5.91
N THR A 215 -1.04 -5.99 -6.80
CA THR A 215 -0.18 -6.92 -7.52
C THR A 215 1.21 -6.34 -7.77
N ASN A 216 2.22 -7.22 -7.87
CA ASN A 216 3.55 -6.86 -8.34
C ASN A 216 3.64 -6.84 -9.89
N TYR A 217 2.60 -7.30 -10.59
CA TYR A 217 2.53 -7.44 -12.05
C TYR A 217 1.29 -6.74 -12.60
N PRO A 218 1.25 -5.39 -12.59
CA PRO A 218 0.09 -4.64 -13.05
C PRO A 218 -0.20 -4.84 -14.55
N ASP A 219 0.83 -5.09 -15.37
CA ASP A 219 0.70 -5.44 -16.79
C ASP A 219 -0.17 -6.67 -17.00
N HIS A 220 0.03 -7.74 -16.22
CA HIS A 220 -0.80 -8.96 -16.30
C HIS A 220 -2.28 -8.66 -16.01
N LEU A 221 -2.55 -7.85 -14.98
CA LEU A 221 -3.91 -7.47 -14.64
C LEU A 221 -4.56 -6.60 -15.73
N ILE A 222 -3.84 -5.62 -16.26
CA ILE A 222 -4.32 -4.75 -17.32
C ILE A 222 -4.63 -5.54 -18.59
N GLU A 223 -3.81 -6.53 -18.96
CA GLU A 223 -4.06 -7.42 -20.10
C GLU A 223 -5.36 -8.21 -19.90
N LEU A 224 -5.58 -8.78 -18.72
CA LEU A 224 -6.81 -9.51 -18.39
C LEU A 224 -8.05 -8.63 -18.48
N LEU A 225 -7.97 -7.38 -17.99
CA LEU A 225 -9.10 -6.45 -18.04
C LEU A 225 -9.44 -5.96 -19.46
N ARG A 226 -8.47 -5.98 -20.38
CA ARG A 226 -8.69 -5.62 -21.80
C ARG A 226 -9.26 -6.77 -22.63
N THR A 227 -9.08 -8.00 -22.17
CA THR A 227 -9.58 -9.18 -22.87
C THR A 227 -11.06 -9.36 -22.54
N PRO A 228 -11.99 -9.36 -23.53
CA PRO A 228 -13.41 -9.60 -23.29
C PRO A 228 -13.60 -10.93 -22.58
N GLN A 229 -14.24 -10.94 -21.43
CA GLN A 229 -14.65 -12.18 -20.76
C GLN A 229 -15.74 -12.82 -21.61
N ARG A 230 -15.45 -13.98 -22.20
CA ARG A 230 -16.39 -14.78 -22.98
C ARG A 230 -17.37 -15.52 -22.08
#